data_831cadbcdfff215cbec324543d754646
#
_entry.id   831cadbcdfff215cbec324543d754646
#
_cell.length_a   1.000
_cell.length_b   1.000
_cell.length_c   1.000
_cell.angle_alpha   90.00
_cell.angle_beta   90.00
_cell.angle_gamma   90.00
#
_symmetry.space_group_name_H-M   'P 1'
#
loop_
_entity.id
_entity.type
_entity.pdbx_description
1 polymer ?
#
loop_
_entity_poly.entity_id
_entity_poly.type
_entity_poly.pdbx_seq_one_letter_code
_entity_poly.pdbx_strand_id
1 'polypeptide(L)'
;MPGMKAHVWVMPKTTVLDPQGQTIHHALSSLGYSKVQRVRQGKFFVLELDGVSAEEAKAQVEKIAREVLTNPVIEEFRFEIEA
;
A
#
# COMPACT_ATOMS: atom_id res chain seq x y z
N MET A 1 11.94 21.50 -14.06
CA MET A 1 10.71 20.68 -14.15
C MET A 1 10.25 20.30 -12.78
N PRO A 2 9.01 20.56 -12.44
CA PRO A 2 8.51 20.06 -11.18
C PRO A 2 8.49 18.52 -11.21
N GLY A 3 8.98 17.93 -10.17
CA GLY A 3 8.93 16.49 -10.04
C GLY A 3 7.52 16.01 -9.74
N MET A 4 7.28 14.74 -9.97
CA MET A 4 6.02 14.10 -9.62
C MET A 4 6.24 13.19 -8.44
N LYS A 5 5.19 12.98 -7.66
CA LYS A 5 5.19 12.01 -6.59
C LYS A 5 4.14 10.95 -6.87
N ALA A 6 4.49 9.72 -6.62
CA ALA A 6 3.55 8.62 -6.66
C ALA A 6 3.39 8.06 -5.27
N HIS A 7 2.16 7.87 -4.87
CA HIS A 7 1.83 7.25 -3.59
C HIS A 7 1.34 5.84 -3.89
N VAL A 8 1.97 4.84 -3.29
CA VAL A 8 1.61 3.43 -3.52
C VAL A 8 1.25 2.79 -2.18
N TRP A 9 0.05 2.25 -2.12
CA TRP A 9 -0.43 1.51 -0.95
C TRP A 9 -0.44 0.02 -1.30
N VAL A 10 0.24 -0.76 -0.47
CA VAL A 10 0.32 -2.22 -0.63
C VAL A 10 -0.34 -2.87 0.57
N MET A 11 -1.35 -3.68 0.32
CA MET A 11 -2.13 -4.34 1.36
C MET A 11 -2.14 -5.84 1.14
N PRO A 12 -2.20 -6.64 2.21
CA PRO A 12 -2.46 -8.07 2.03
C PRO A 12 -3.84 -8.28 1.42
N LYS A 13 -3.95 -9.28 0.56
CA LYS A 13 -5.25 -9.65 -0.01
C LYS A 13 -6.20 -10.05 1.12
N THR A 14 -7.49 -9.79 0.94
CA THR A 14 -8.48 -10.04 1.98
C THR A 14 -8.60 -11.52 2.34
N THR A 15 -8.17 -12.40 1.45
CA THR A 15 -8.20 -13.86 1.66
C THR A 15 -6.97 -14.39 2.37
N VAL A 16 -5.97 -13.54 2.63
CA VAL A 16 -4.70 -13.93 3.22
C VAL A 16 -4.70 -13.57 4.70
N LEU A 17 -4.13 -14.45 5.51
CA LEU A 17 -3.95 -14.19 6.93
C LEU A 17 -2.98 -13.03 7.13
N ASP A 18 -3.36 -12.11 8.00
CA ASP A 18 -2.54 -10.96 8.38
C ASP A 18 -2.20 -11.04 9.88
N PRO A 19 -1.11 -11.75 10.24
CA PRO A 19 -0.77 -11.94 11.65
C PRO A 19 -0.52 -10.64 12.40
N GLN A 20 0.06 -9.64 11.72
CA GLN A 20 0.34 -8.35 12.35
C GLN A 20 -0.95 -7.59 12.64
N GLY A 21 -1.87 -7.56 11.69
CA GLY A 21 -3.17 -6.95 11.88
C GLY A 21 -3.96 -7.64 12.99
N GLN A 22 -3.89 -8.95 13.06
CA GLN A 22 -4.55 -9.72 14.13
C GLN A 22 -3.97 -9.39 15.49
N THR A 23 -2.66 -9.27 15.61
CA THR A 23 -1.99 -8.90 16.84
C THR A 23 -2.43 -7.52 17.33
N ILE A 24 -2.48 -6.56 16.41
CA ILE A 24 -2.94 -5.21 16.73
C ILE A 24 -4.40 -5.24 17.19
N HIS A 25 -5.23 -5.96 16.46
CA HIS A 25 -6.65 -6.08 16.81
C HIS A 25 -6.82 -6.66 18.21
N HIS A 26 -6.06 -7.71 18.53
CA HIS A 26 -6.11 -8.33 19.85
C HIS A 26 -5.71 -7.33 20.94
N ALA A 27 -4.64 -6.57 20.70
CA ALA A 27 -4.18 -5.56 21.66
C ALA A 27 -5.25 -4.49 21.89
N LEU A 28 -5.91 -4.03 20.81
CA LEU A 28 -6.98 -3.05 20.93
C LEU A 28 -8.16 -3.58 21.72
N SER A 29 -8.54 -4.82 21.49
CA SER A 29 -9.61 -5.47 22.25
C SER A 29 -9.27 -5.53 23.72
N SER A 30 -8.02 -5.87 24.05
CA SER A 30 -7.55 -5.93 25.45
C SER A 30 -7.59 -4.57 26.13
N LEU A 31 -7.45 -3.50 25.35
CA LEU A 31 -7.51 -2.12 25.88
C LEU A 31 -8.94 -1.56 25.93
N GLY A 32 -9.92 -2.32 25.53
CA GLY A 32 -11.32 -1.90 25.61
C GLY A 32 -11.92 -1.36 24.33
N TYR A 33 -11.19 -1.37 23.22
CA TYR A 33 -11.70 -0.88 21.94
C TYR A 33 -12.50 -1.96 21.22
N SER A 34 -13.62 -2.34 21.81
CA SER A 34 -14.42 -3.48 21.36
C SER A 34 -15.16 -3.24 20.03
N LYS A 35 -15.22 -2.00 19.57
CA LYS A 35 -15.92 -1.67 18.31
C LYS A 35 -15.01 -1.79 17.09
N VAL A 36 -13.71 -1.98 17.28
CA VAL A 36 -12.80 -2.22 16.16
C VAL A 36 -12.98 -3.67 15.75
N GLN A 37 -13.53 -3.89 14.56
CA GLN A 37 -13.88 -5.23 14.10
C GLN A 37 -12.71 -5.97 13.46
N ARG A 38 -11.82 -5.22 12.83
CA ARG A 38 -10.70 -5.81 12.12
C ARG A 38 -9.59 -4.77 11.94
N VAL A 39 -8.36 -5.23 11.97
CA VAL A 39 -7.19 -4.41 11.67
C VAL A 39 -6.41 -5.08 10.56
N ARG A 40 -6.04 -4.31 9.55
CA ARG A 40 -5.19 -4.77 8.46
C ARG A 40 -3.99 -3.85 8.38
N GLN A 41 -2.83 -4.44 8.24
CA GLN A 41 -1.58 -3.68 8.15
C GLN A 41 -0.98 -3.84 6.75
N GLY A 42 -0.57 -2.74 6.17
CA GLY A 42 0.06 -2.74 4.86
C GLY A 42 1.27 -1.83 4.83
N LYS A 43 1.72 -1.53 3.63
CA LYS A 43 2.89 -0.67 3.41
C LYS A 43 2.49 0.53 2.57
N PHE A 44 3.19 1.62 2.78
CA PHE A 44 2.99 2.84 2.01
C PHE A 44 4.33 3.32 1.48
N PHE A 45 4.38 3.57 0.17
CA PHE A 45 5.60 4.05 -0.50
C PHE A 45 5.34 5.39 -1.16
N VAL A 46 6.32 6.25 -1.12
CA VAL A 46 6.32 7.50 -1.88
C VAL A 46 7.47 7.42 -2.87
N LEU A 47 7.13 7.49 -4.15
CA LEU A 47 8.12 7.49 -5.22
C LEU A 47 8.20 8.90 -5.80
N GLU A 48 9.40 9.41 -5.94
CA GLU A 48 9.62 10.70 -6.57
C GLU A 48 10.18 10.47 -7.96
N LEU A 49 9.49 10.99 -8.96
CA LEU A 49 9.88 10.82 -10.36
C LEU A 49 10.20 12.19 -10.97
N ASP A 50 11.18 12.21 -11.83
CA ASP A 50 11.59 13.42 -12.52
C ASP A 50 11.84 13.11 -13.98
N GLY A 51 11.57 14.09 -14.84
CA GLY A 51 11.84 13.95 -16.26
C GLY A 51 10.90 13.03 -17.03
N VAL A 52 9.71 12.77 -16.49
CA VAL A 52 8.72 11.91 -17.16
C VAL A 52 7.39 12.64 -17.27
N SER A 53 6.60 12.27 -18.28
CA SER A 53 5.24 12.75 -18.42
C SER A 53 4.33 12.03 -17.42
N ALA A 54 3.13 12.56 -17.24
CA ALA A 54 2.14 11.93 -16.36
C ALA A 54 1.80 10.50 -16.82
N GLU A 55 1.70 10.30 -18.14
CA GLU A 55 1.40 8.99 -18.68
C GLU A 55 2.54 8.00 -18.46
N GLU A 56 3.77 8.46 -18.68
CA GLU A 56 4.95 7.62 -18.41
C GLU A 56 5.07 7.29 -16.92
N ALA A 57 4.83 8.26 -16.06
CA ALA A 57 4.86 8.06 -14.62
C ALA A 57 3.85 7.00 -14.21
N LYS A 58 2.63 7.08 -14.73
CA LYS A 58 1.58 6.12 -14.43
C LYS A 58 1.98 4.71 -14.83
N ALA A 59 2.50 4.55 -16.05
CA ALA A 59 2.93 3.25 -16.55
C ALA A 59 4.09 2.67 -15.73
N GLN A 60 5.07 3.51 -15.41
CA GLN A 60 6.23 3.08 -14.62
C GLN A 60 5.86 2.71 -13.20
N VAL A 61 5.03 3.52 -12.55
CA VAL A 61 4.64 3.26 -11.16
C VAL A 61 3.83 1.98 -11.06
N GLU A 62 2.92 1.74 -12.00
CA GLU A 62 2.17 0.50 -12.01
C GLU A 62 3.09 -0.71 -12.11
N LYS A 63 4.06 -0.65 -13.02
CA LYS A 63 5.02 -1.73 -13.20
C LYS A 63 5.90 -1.93 -11.97
N ILE A 64 6.40 -0.84 -11.41
CA ILE A 64 7.22 -0.89 -10.18
C ILE A 64 6.42 -1.50 -9.04
N ALA A 65 5.19 -1.05 -8.84
CA ALA A 65 4.36 -1.56 -7.77
C ALA A 65 4.13 -3.06 -7.92
N ARG A 66 3.84 -3.51 -9.12
CA ARG A 66 3.56 -4.92 -9.40
C ARG A 66 4.80 -5.80 -9.27
N GLU A 67 5.93 -5.34 -9.80
CA GLU A 67 7.12 -6.18 -9.90
C GLU A 67 8.06 -6.07 -8.70
N VAL A 68 8.07 -4.92 -8.03
CA VAL A 68 9.07 -4.64 -6.99
C VAL A 68 8.46 -4.47 -5.61
N LEU A 69 7.37 -3.72 -5.50
CA LEU A 69 6.84 -3.33 -4.20
C LEU A 69 5.84 -4.32 -3.63
N THR A 70 5.25 -5.15 -4.48
CA THR A 70 4.16 -6.03 -4.11
C THR A 70 4.56 -7.48 -4.33
N ASN A 71 4.18 -8.34 -3.39
CA ASN A 71 4.20 -9.78 -3.65
C ASN A 71 2.82 -10.16 -4.20
N PRO A 72 2.69 -10.37 -5.52
CA PRO A 72 1.38 -10.53 -6.14
C PRO A 72 0.61 -11.78 -5.71
N VAL A 73 1.30 -12.72 -5.07
CA VAL A 73 0.64 -13.93 -4.57
C VAL A 73 -0.25 -13.59 -3.37
N ILE A 74 0.22 -12.71 -2.48
CA ILE A 74 -0.45 -12.44 -1.21
C ILE A 74 -0.83 -10.98 -1.01
N GLU A 75 -0.41 -10.08 -1.91
CA GLU A 75 -0.64 -8.65 -1.75
C GLU A 75 -1.30 -8.05 -2.97
N GLU A 76 -1.96 -6.93 -2.76
CA GLU A 76 -2.52 -6.11 -3.82
C GLU A 76 -2.10 -4.67 -3.58
N PHE A 77 -2.21 -3.83 -4.60
CA PHE A 77 -1.78 -2.45 -4.48
C PHE A 77 -2.76 -1.50 -5.18
N ARG A 78 -2.69 -0.24 -4.78
CA ARG A 78 -3.24 0.85 -5.56
C ARG A 78 -2.26 2.01 -5.52
N PHE A 79 -2.37 2.92 -6.46
CA PHE A 79 -1.47 4.07 -6.50
C PHE A 79 -2.18 5.31 -7.00
N GLU A 80 -1.57 6.45 -6.68
CA GLU A 80 -2.02 7.76 -7.15
C GLU A 80 -0.79 8.57 -7.56
N ILE A 81 -0.93 9.34 -8.62
CA ILE A 81 0.13 10.25 -9.09
C ILE A 81 -0.26 11.67 -8.70
N GLU A 82 0.69 12.36 -8.09
CA GLU A 82 0.55 13.76 -7.71
C GLU A 82 1.58 14.57 -8.47
N ALA A 83 1.11 15.53 -9.23
CA ALA A 83 1.98 16.40 -10.03
C ALA A 83 2.69 17.44 -9.16
#